data_d8f4b32813d6072eaf574abf188d396d
#
_entry.id   d8f4b32813d6072eaf574abf188d396d
#
_cell.length_a   1.000
_cell.length_b   1.000
_cell.length_c   1.000
_cell.angle_alpha   90.00
_cell.angle_beta   90.00
_cell.angle_gamma   90.00
#
_symmetry.space_group_name_H-M   'P 1'
#
loop_
_entity.id
_entity.type
_entity.pdbx_description
1 polymer ?
#
loop_
_entity_poly.entity_id
_entity_poly.type
_entity_poly.pdbx_seq_one_letter_code
_entity_poly.pdbx_strand_id
1 'polypeptide(L)'
;MLANDQISYLPYDDYAQSANTLFHFMTKQEYLDSILRRRAIIPRYCILPIDYLNIHNDTRVFNEAAILQKCFCDIPFHKLADSFAVNGVGDVYESLSKDERADLEKNNTHFAYYGEYAVAFSKSWGERKHLQPVHYLNKDSQYAKDFSSLFERIFQDDDIPEEYSQDVLNRLAYIKPLRGIMKRRITRSDSSSATVEIYKNFHDEREWRYVPNADILASLNTESIIANPRVLPFANEISKGLEQESYRKLWLDFSYDDIRYIIVPNIHARISIIKTITDLPDSCFENQDDIPMQKNILISKILVLAEIRKDW
;
A
#
# COMPACT_ATOMS: atom_id res chain seq x y z
N MET A 1 41.32 4.76 -5.18
CA MET A 1 40.86 3.37 -5.15
C MET A 1 40.27 3.14 -3.78
N LEU A 2 38.97 3.35 -3.62
CA LEU A 2 38.23 2.99 -2.42
C LEU A 2 37.80 1.55 -2.62
N ALA A 3 38.17 0.70 -1.68
CA ALA A 3 37.85 -0.71 -1.67
C ALA A 3 36.31 -0.85 -1.75
N ASN A 4 35.85 -1.70 -2.65
CA ASN A 4 34.50 -2.26 -2.59
C ASN A 4 34.38 -2.99 -1.24
N ASP A 5 33.84 -2.31 -0.26
CA ASP A 5 33.29 -2.99 0.91
C ASP A 5 32.13 -3.84 0.39
N GLN A 6 32.44 -5.09 0.10
CA GLN A 6 31.44 -6.12 0.14
C GLN A 6 30.87 -6.06 1.55
N ILE A 7 29.72 -5.40 1.68
CA ILE A 7 28.85 -5.57 2.84
C ILE A 7 28.56 -7.07 2.83
N SER A 8 29.34 -7.82 3.62
CA SER A 8 29.01 -9.21 3.91
C SER A 8 27.63 -9.15 4.54
N TYR A 9 26.64 -9.65 3.81
CA TYR A 9 25.31 -9.86 4.38
C TYR A 9 25.51 -10.74 5.61
N LEU A 10 25.45 -10.08 6.77
CA LEU A 10 25.49 -10.79 8.03
C LEU A 10 24.29 -11.73 8.05
N PRO A 11 24.39 -12.92 8.67
CA PRO A 11 23.28 -13.87 8.78
C PRO A 11 22.08 -13.34 9.59
N TYR A 12 21.98 -12.03 9.76
CA TYR A 12 20.91 -11.28 10.44
C TYR A 12 19.97 -10.54 9.49
N ASP A 13 19.97 -10.89 8.19
CA ASP A 13 19.02 -10.31 7.22
C ASP A 13 17.56 -10.65 7.50
N ASP A 14 17.32 -11.59 8.43
CA ASP A 14 15.98 -12.00 8.81
C ASP A 14 15.49 -11.21 10.03
N TYR A 15 14.36 -10.54 9.88
CA TYR A 15 13.67 -9.88 10.99
C TYR A 15 13.16 -10.93 11.98
N ALA A 16 13.67 -10.92 13.21
CA ALA A 16 13.35 -11.94 14.20
C ALA A 16 12.01 -11.71 14.91
N GLN A 17 11.55 -10.45 15.00
CA GLN A 17 10.33 -10.06 15.75
C GLN A 17 9.20 -9.53 14.88
N SER A 18 9.43 -9.31 13.60
CA SER A 18 8.44 -8.88 12.61
C SER A 18 8.45 -9.83 11.42
N ALA A 19 7.48 -9.70 10.51
CA ALA A 19 7.49 -10.51 9.30
C ALA A 19 8.70 -10.20 8.43
N ASN A 20 9.21 -11.21 7.69
CA ASN A 20 10.22 -11.04 6.66
C ASN A 20 9.61 -10.75 5.28
N THR A 21 8.32 -10.44 5.24
CA THR A 21 7.54 -10.35 4.01
C THR A 21 6.71 -9.07 3.99
N LEU A 22 6.75 -8.39 2.87
CA LEU A 22 5.93 -7.23 2.54
C LEU A 22 4.85 -7.66 1.56
N PHE A 23 3.58 -7.47 1.92
CA PHE A 23 2.42 -7.82 1.11
C PHE A 23 1.83 -6.58 0.44
N HIS A 24 1.65 -6.62 -0.87
CA HIS A 24 0.85 -5.65 -1.61
C HIS A 24 -0.50 -6.27 -1.96
N PHE A 25 -1.56 -5.79 -1.31
CA PHE A 25 -2.94 -6.28 -1.47
C PHE A 25 -3.69 -5.55 -2.58
N MET A 26 -4.65 -6.27 -3.18
CA MET A 26 -5.53 -5.73 -4.21
C MET A 26 -6.90 -6.42 -4.21
N THR A 27 -7.92 -5.69 -4.68
CA THR A 27 -9.32 -6.12 -4.61
C THR A 27 -9.76 -6.98 -5.80
N LYS A 28 -9.02 -6.95 -6.92
CA LYS A 28 -9.40 -7.61 -8.17
C LYS A 28 -8.25 -8.40 -8.77
N GLN A 29 -8.60 -9.49 -9.44
CA GLN A 29 -7.66 -10.33 -10.14
C GLN A 29 -6.93 -9.59 -11.26
N GLU A 30 -7.62 -8.71 -12.00
CA GLU A 30 -7.05 -7.98 -13.12
C GLU A 30 -5.83 -7.13 -12.70
N TYR A 31 -5.80 -6.67 -11.46
CA TYR A 31 -4.66 -5.93 -10.92
C TYR A 31 -3.47 -6.85 -10.71
N LEU A 32 -3.68 -8.06 -10.20
CA LEU A 32 -2.62 -9.06 -10.05
C LEU A 32 -2.09 -9.52 -11.42
N ASP A 33 -2.98 -9.79 -12.36
CA ASP A 33 -2.61 -10.14 -13.74
C ASP A 33 -1.76 -9.05 -14.39
N SER A 34 -2.15 -7.78 -14.22
CA SER A 34 -1.41 -6.62 -14.73
C SER A 34 -0.01 -6.54 -14.11
N ILE A 35 0.11 -6.71 -12.79
CA ILE A 35 1.39 -6.70 -12.07
C ILE A 35 2.31 -7.81 -12.60
N LEU A 36 1.81 -9.03 -12.73
CA LEU A 36 2.59 -10.15 -13.24
C LEU A 36 3.05 -9.93 -14.69
N ARG A 37 2.17 -9.49 -15.58
CA ARG A 37 2.51 -9.24 -17.00
C ARG A 37 3.49 -8.10 -17.18
N ARG A 38 3.38 -7.04 -16.40
CA ARG A 38 4.24 -5.86 -16.49
C ARG A 38 5.56 -6.04 -15.72
N ARG A 39 5.64 -7.01 -14.81
CA ARG A 39 6.73 -7.18 -13.82
C ARG A 39 6.99 -5.88 -13.05
N ALA A 40 5.92 -5.17 -12.73
CA ALA A 40 6.00 -3.88 -12.05
C ALA A 40 4.71 -3.56 -11.31
N ILE A 41 4.84 -2.80 -10.24
CA ILE A 41 3.73 -2.22 -9.51
C ILE A 41 3.70 -0.72 -9.82
N ILE A 42 2.60 -0.26 -10.40
CA ILE A 42 2.46 1.14 -10.83
C ILE A 42 1.97 1.98 -9.66
N PRO A 43 2.70 3.04 -9.24
CA PRO A 43 2.24 3.94 -8.19
C PRO A 43 0.97 4.68 -8.64
N ARG A 44 0.13 5.04 -7.69
CA ARG A 44 -1.13 5.76 -7.93
C ARG A 44 -1.29 6.86 -6.89
N TYR A 45 -1.97 7.91 -7.24
CA TYR A 45 -2.38 8.91 -6.28
C TYR A 45 -3.45 8.34 -5.35
N CYS A 46 -3.10 8.22 -4.08
CA CYS A 46 -4.00 7.79 -3.01
C CYS A 46 -4.40 9.00 -2.20
N ILE A 47 -5.70 9.32 -2.17
CA ILE A 47 -6.22 10.40 -1.33
C ILE A 47 -6.19 9.92 0.13
N LEU A 48 -5.43 10.63 0.95
CA LEU A 48 -5.25 10.35 2.36
C LEU A 48 -5.77 11.52 3.20
N PRO A 49 -6.48 11.24 4.31
CA PRO A 49 -6.81 12.28 5.27
C PRO A 49 -5.54 12.80 5.95
N ILE A 50 -5.40 14.12 6.02
CA ILE A 50 -4.34 14.83 6.74
C ILE A 50 -4.91 15.83 7.76
N ASP A 51 -6.20 15.80 7.99
CA ASP A 51 -6.93 16.64 8.95
C ASP A 51 -6.39 16.53 10.37
N TYR A 52 -5.86 15.36 10.75
CA TYR A 52 -5.21 15.13 12.05
C TYR A 52 -3.93 15.97 12.27
N LEU A 53 -3.37 16.55 11.22
CA LEU A 53 -2.21 17.46 11.29
C LEU A 53 -2.64 18.91 11.52
N ASN A 54 -3.93 19.21 11.34
CA ASN A 54 -4.48 20.57 11.47
C ASN A 54 -3.70 21.63 10.66
N ILE A 55 -3.28 21.28 9.45
CA ILE A 55 -2.52 22.18 8.57
C ILE A 55 -3.47 23.20 7.94
N HIS A 56 -3.15 24.47 8.03
CA HIS A 56 -3.93 25.55 7.43
C HIS A 56 -3.03 26.66 6.91
N ASN A 57 -3.58 27.42 5.97
CA ASN A 57 -3.06 28.71 5.59
C ASN A 57 -4.16 29.78 5.77
N ASP A 58 -3.90 31.04 5.45
CA ASP A 58 -4.83 32.17 5.65
C ASP A 58 -6.21 31.99 5.02
N THR A 59 -6.33 31.11 4.04
CA THR A 59 -7.55 30.95 3.24
C THR A 59 -8.26 29.61 3.43
N ARG A 60 -7.59 28.57 3.94
CA ARG A 60 -8.18 27.22 4.05
C ARG A 60 -7.47 26.29 5.00
N VAL A 61 -8.21 25.23 5.40
CA VAL A 61 -7.68 24.03 6.09
C VAL A 61 -7.44 22.93 5.07
N PHE A 62 -6.33 22.21 5.20
CA PHE A 62 -5.98 21.07 4.37
C PHE A 62 -6.43 19.76 5.05
N ASN A 63 -7.51 19.19 4.59
CA ASN A 63 -8.06 17.96 5.18
C ASN A 63 -7.59 16.70 4.48
N GLU A 64 -7.23 16.79 3.19
CA GLU A 64 -6.85 15.67 2.36
C GLU A 64 -5.71 16.06 1.42
N ALA A 65 -4.87 15.08 1.09
CA ALA A 65 -3.88 15.18 0.02
C ALA A 65 -3.83 13.87 -0.76
N ALA A 66 -3.64 13.94 -2.07
CA ALA A 66 -3.38 12.77 -2.89
C ALA A 66 -1.87 12.57 -3.03
N ILE A 67 -1.37 11.42 -2.61
CA ILE A 67 0.05 11.08 -2.57
C ILE A 67 0.32 9.99 -3.58
N LEU A 68 1.31 10.19 -4.45
CA LEU A 68 1.75 9.20 -5.43
C LEU A 68 2.58 8.12 -4.76
N GLN A 69 1.97 6.96 -4.52
CA GLN A 69 2.60 5.91 -3.72
C GLN A 69 2.10 4.50 -4.04
N LYS A 70 2.80 3.51 -3.47
CA LYS A 70 2.30 2.15 -3.29
C LYS A 70 2.57 1.67 -1.88
N CYS A 71 1.55 1.05 -1.29
CA CYS A 71 1.57 0.59 0.09
C CYS A 71 1.80 -0.92 0.14
N PHE A 72 2.56 -1.33 1.14
CA PHE A 72 2.83 -2.70 1.50
C PHE A 72 2.59 -2.86 2.99
N CYS A 73 2.17 -4.06 3.42
CA CYS A 73 1.96 -4.37 4.82
C CYS A 73 2.99 -5.39 5.32
N ASP A 74 3.57 -5.11 6.49
CA ASP A 74 4.48 -5.99 7.20
C ASP A 74 3.70 -6.75 8.28
N ILE A 75 2.79 -7.62 7.87
CA ILE A 75 1.97 -8.43 8.78
C ILE A 75 2.50 -9.86 8.74
N PRO A 76 2.74 -10.50 9.90
CA PRO A 76 3.11 -11.90 9.94
C PRO A 76 2.06 -12.78 9.23
N PHE A 77 2.53 -13.75 8.45
CA PHE A 77 1.68 -14.56 7.58
C PHE A 77 0.49 -15.19 8.33
N HIS A 78 0.73 -15.74 9.52
CA HIS A 78 -0.31 -16.33 10.37
C HIS A 78 -1.34 -15.32 10.91
N LYS A 79 -1.06 -14.03 10.84
CA LYS A 79 -1.98 -12.95 11.27
C LYS A 79 -2.86 -12.41 10.14
N LEU A 80 -2.58 -12.79 8.90
CA LEU A 80 -3.32 -12.26 7.76
C LEU A 80 -4.81 -12.65 7.76
N ALA A 81 -5.12 -13.85 8.26
CA ALA A 81 -6.48 -14.35 8.30
C ALA A 81 -7.23 -14.02 9.60
N ASP A 82 -6.53 -13.50 10.61
CA ASP A 82 -7.14 -13.16 11.90
C ASP A 82 -8.18 -12.05 11.74
N SER A 83 -9.30 -12.20 12.39
CA SER A 83 -10.24 -11.11 12.62
C SER A 83 -9.82 -10.29 13.83
N PHE A 84 -10.12 -9.00 13.79
CA PHE A 84 -9.85 -8.07 14.89
C PHE A 84 -11.12 -7.35 15.33
N ALA A 85 -11.14 -6.86 16.56
CA ALA A 85 -12.31 -6.21 17.15
C ALA A 85 -12.82 -5.05 16.28
N VAL A 86 -14.14 -4.93 16.17
CA VAL A 86 -14.82 -3.85 15.47
C VAL A 86 -15.19 -2.76 16.47
N ASN A 87 -14.54 -1.61 16.34
CA ASN A 87 -14.92 -0.39 17.06
C ASN A 87 -15.68 0.52 16.07
N GLY A 88 -16.93 0.15 15.76
CA GLY A 88 -17.76 0.92 14.85
C GLY A 88 -18.21 2.23 15.46
N VAL A 89 -18.36 3.25 14.62
CA VAL A 89 -18.78 4.60 15.01
C VAL A 89 -19.83 5.14 14.05
N GLY A 90 -20.64 6.06 14.54
CA GLY A 90 -21.66 6.78 13.78
C GLY A 90 -22.96 6.00 13.52
N ASP A 91 -23.95 6.74 13.03
CA ASP A 91 -25.35 6.30 12.92
C ASP A 91 -25.52 5.03 12.08
N VAL A 92 -24.71 4.87 11.03
CA VAL A 92 -24.77 3.67 10.16
C VAL A 92 -24.42 2.42 10.95
N TYR A 93 -23.35 2.45 11.74
CA TYR A 93 -22.95 1.32 12.59
C TYR A 93 -23.99 1.07 13.68
N GLU A 94 -24.51 2.12 14.30
CA GLU A 94 -25.53 2.01 15.33
C GLU A 94 -26.83 1.41 14.82
N SER A 95 -27.18 1.65 13.55
CA SER A 95 -28.36 1.10 12.89
C SER A 95 -28.25 -0.38 12.50
N LEU A 96 -27.07 -1.00 12.61
CA LEU A 96 -26.89 -2.41 12.28
C LEU A 96 -27.59 -3.32 13.30
N SER A 97 -28.26 -4.37 12.80
CA SER A 97 -28.80 -5.44 13.62
C SER A 97 -27.68 -6.19 14.36
N LYS A 98 -28.08 -6.99 15.37
CA LYS A 98 -27.14 -7.82 16.11
C LYS A 98 -26.41 -8.83 15.21
N ASP A 99 -27.13 -9.41 14.24
CA ASP A 99 -26.56 -10.41 13.33
C ASP A 99 -25.60 -9.75 12.33
N GLU A 100 -25.92 -8.56 11.81
CA GLU A 100 -25.03 -7.79 10.93
C GLU A 100 -23.74 -7.36 11.66
N ARG A 101 -23.83 -6.98 12.92
CA ARG A 101 -22.63 -6.68 13.75
C ARG A 101 -21.79 -7.94 13.98
N ALA A 102 -22.40 -9.07 14.29
CA ALA A 102 -21.69 -10.34 14.48
C ALA A 102 -20.98 -10.80 13.19
N ASP A 103 -21.65 -10.65 12.03
CA ASP A 103 -21.02 -10.94 10.73
C ASP A 103 -19.88 -10.00 10.43
N LEU A 104 -20.05 -8.70 10.71
CA LEU A 104 -19.01 -7.69 10.55
C LEU A 104 -17.77 -8.02 11.40
N GLU A 105 -17.94 -8.42 12.68
CA GLU A 105 -16.86 -8.82 13.59
C GLU A 105 -16.13 -10.07 13.09
N LYS A 106 -16.88 -11.12 12.73
CA LYS A 106 -16.31 -12.37 12.21
C LYS A 106 -15.44 -12.13 10.97
N ASN A 107 -15.88 -11.23 10.09
CA ASN A 107 -15.23 -10.96 8.83
C ASN A 107 -14.33 -9.70 8.85
N ASN A 108 -14.00 -9.16 10.03
CA ASN A 108 -13.17 -7.97 10.17
C ASN A 108 -11.68 -8.30 10.08
N THR A 109 -11.26 -8.75 8.92
CA THR A 109 -9.88 -9.13 8.62
C THR A 109 -9.17 -8.06 7.78
N HIS A 110 -7.85 -8.13 7.68
CA HIS A 110 -7.07 -7.27 6.78
C HIS A 110 -7.58 -7.32 5.34
N PHE A 111 -7.91 -8.51 4.85
CA PHE A 111 -8.44 -8.73 3.49
C PHE A 111 -9.76 -8.00 3.21
N ALA A 112 -10.59 -7.78 4.23
CA ALA A 112 -11.87 -7.08 4.08
C ALA A 112 -11.70 -5.60 3.69
N TYR A 113 -10.54 -5.02 3.94
CA TYR A 113 -10.21 -3.63 3.62
C TYR A 113 -9.38 -3.49 2.35
N TYR A 114 -8.45 -4.39 2.12
CA TYR A 114 -7.42 -4.24 1.11
C TYR A 114 -7.55 -5.23 -0.06
N GLY A 115 -8.45 -6.21 0.07
CA GLY A 115 -8.71 -7.22 -0.96
C GLY A 115 -8.00 -8.54 -0.69
N GLU A 116 -8.45 -9.59 -1.39
CA GLU A 116 -8.06 -10.99 -1.18
C GLU A 116 -7.00 -11.48 -2.17
N TYR A 117 -6.49 -10.61 -3.02
CA TYR A 117 -5.34 -10.88 -3.89
C TYR A 117 -4.12 -10.17 -3.33
N ALA A 118 -2.94 -10.80 -3.39
CA ALA A 118 -1.71 -10.13 -3.04
C ALA A 118 -0.50 -10.69 -3.80
N VAL A 119 0.49 -9.84 -3.98
CA VAL A 119 1.85 -10.24 -4.29
C VAL A 119 2.74 -9.87 -3.11
N ALA A 120 3.67 -10.73 -2.77
CA ALA A 120 4.51 -10.58 -1.60
C ALA A 120 6.00 -10.70 -1.94
N PHE A 121 6.80 -9.86 -1.30
CA PHE A 121 8.24 -9.74 -1.48
C PHE A 121 8.97 -9.86 -0.14
N SER A 122 10.27 -10.13 -0.16
CA SER A 122 11.06 -10.05 1.08
C SER A 122 11.24 -8.60 1.52
N LYS A 123 11.44 -8.35 2.81
CA LYS A 123 11.78 -6.99 3.29
C LYS A 123 13.09 -6.49 2.70
N SER A 124 14.10 -7.35 2.57
CA SER A 124 15.37 -7.00 1.95
C SER A 124 15.20 -6.53 0.50
N TRP A 125 14.23 -7.10 -0.26
CA TRP A 125 13.85 -6.54 -1.56
C TRP A 125 13.27 -5.12 -1.40
N GLY A 126 12.36 -4.92 -0.44
CA GLY A 126 11.77 -3.61 -0.17
C GLY A 126 12.83 -2.56 0.14
N GLU A 127 13.82 -2.89 0.98
CA GLU A 127 14.94 -2.00 1.30
C GLU A 127 15.76 -1.66 0.06
N ARG A 128 16.13 -2.65 -0.77
CA ARG A 128 16.83 -2.40 -2.04
C ARG A 128 16.04 -1.54 -3.03
N LYS A 129 14.71 -1.59 -2.95
CA LYS A 129 13.79 -0.79 -3.78
C LYS A 129 13.38 0.52 -3.11
N HIS A 130 14.08 0.90 -2.02
CA HIS A 130 13.89 2.16 -1.29
C HIS A 130 12.48 2.34 -0.70
N LEU A 131 11.80 1.23 -0.36
CA LEU A 131 10.58 1.31 0.42
C LEU A 131 10.91 1.77 1.83
N GLN A 132 10.07 2.62 2.40
CA GLN A 132 10.26 3.20 3.72
C GLN A 132 9.08 2.83 4.63
N PRO A 133 9.34 2.36 5.88
CA PRO A 133 8.30 2.23 6.90
C PRO A 133 7.64 3.58 7.17
N VAL A 134 6.33 3.57 7.39
CA VAL A 134 5.54 4.76 7.69
C VAL A 134 5.75 5.20 9.14
N HIS A 135 5.87 6.49 9.36
CA HIS A 135 5.84 7.11 10.68
C HIS A 135 4.40 7.26 11.17
N TYR A 136 4.04 6.54 12.22
CA TYR A 136 2.73 6.66 12.86
C TYR A 136 2.73 7.76 13.90
N LEU A 137 1.95 8.82 13.68
CA LEU A 137 1.86 9.96 14.58
C LEU A 137 0.74 9.79 15.59
N ASN A 138 1.07 9.91 16.87
CA ASN A 138 0.08 10.21 17.89
C ASN A 138 -0.30 11.70 17.76
N LYS A 139 -1.52 11.99 17.29
CA LYS A 139 -2.00 13.35 17.01
C LYS A 139 -1.91 14.31 18.22
N ASP A 140 -1.92 13.77 19.44
CA ASP A 140 -1.88 14.54 20.67
C ASP A 140 -0.45 14.76 21.21
N SER A 141 0.58 14.23 20.51
CA SER A 141 1.98 14.37 20.90
C SER A 141 2.56 15.73 20.54
N GLN A 142 3.61 16.14 21.25
CA GLN A 142 4.38 17.34 20.88
C GLN A 142 4.99 17.19 19.50
N TYR A 143 5.47 15.99 19.14
CA TYR A 143 6.03 15.70 17.82
C TYR A 143 5.03 15.96 16.68
N ALA A 144 3.74 15.59 16.85
CA ALA A 144 2.72 15.90 15.86
C ALA A 144 2.46 17.40 15.74
N LYS A 145 2.48 18.15 16.85
CA LYS A 145 2.33 19.61 16.85
C LYS A 145 3.50 20.30 16.14
N ASP A 146 4.73 19.87 16.44
CA ASP A 146 5.93 20.40 15.79
C ASP A 146 5.89 20.13 14.27
N PHE A 147 5.39 18.94 13.87
CA PHE A 147 5.21 18.58 12.48
C PHE A 147 4.18 19.49 11.79
N SER A 148 3.03 19.73 12.42
CA SER A 148 2.00 20.65 11.92
C SER A 148 2.55 22.06 11.73
N SER A 149 3.26 22.59 12.74
CA SER A 149 3.88 23.92 12.69
C SER A 149 4.91 24.05 11.56
N LEU A 150 5.63 22.98 11.24
CA LEU A 150 6.56 22.97 10.11
C LEU A 150 5.84 23.15 8.78
N PHE A 151 4.70 22.47 8.58
CA PHE A 151 3.89 22.63 7.36
C PHE A 151 3.22 24.00 7.28
N GLU A 152 2.69 24.53 8.39
CA GLU A 152 2.10 25.86 8.43
C GLU A 152 3.10 26.94 7.97
N ARG A 153 4.34 26.88 8.46
CA ARG A 153 5.38 27.83 8.04
C ARG A 153 5.62 27.80 6.53
N ILE A 154 5.64 26.62 5.91
CA ILE A 154 5.83 26.51 4.45
C ILE A 154 4.69 27.16 3.67
N PHE A 155 3.47 27.10 4.19
CA PHE A 155 2.31 27.69 3.51
C PHE A 155 2.10 29.18 3.82
N GLN A 156 2.80 29.74 4.82
CA GLN A 156 2.65 31.13 5.25
C GLN A 156 3.86 32.01 4.90
N ASP A 157 5.00 31.43 4.62
CA ASP A 157 6.26 32.15 4.44
C ASP A 157 6.73 32.01 2.99
N ASP A 158 6.47 33.04 2.19
CA ASP A 158 6.84 33.12 0.76
C ASP A 158 8.36 33.20 0.53
N ASP A 159 9.15 33.49 1.58
CA ASP A 159 10.63 33.58 1.51
C ASP A 159 11.30 32.21 1.66
N ILE A 160 10.54 31.12 1.93
CA ILE A 160 11.11 29.78 2.03
C ILE A 160 11.43 29.26 0.61
N PRO A 161 12.68 28.82 0.36
CA PRO A 161 13.06 28.26 -0.93
C PRO A 161 12.15 27.08 -1.33
N GLU A 162 11.75 27.04 -2.60
CA GLU A 162 10.86 26.01 -3.13
C GLU A 162 11.40 24.58 -2.90
N GLU A 163 12.72 24.39 -3.04
CA GLU A 163 13.38 23.11 -2.77
C GLU A 163 13.14 22.64 -1.32
N TYR A 164 13.28 23.53 -0.34
CA TYR A 164 13.02 23.21 1.07
C TYR A 164 11.55 22.89 1.33
N SER A 165 10.66 23.66 0.72
CA SER A 165 9.21 23.42 0.82
C SER A 165 8.84 22.05 0.26
N GLN A 166 9.41 21.67 -0.87
CA GLN A 166 9.19 20.37 -1.49
C GLN A 166 9.73 19.23 -0.63
N ASP A 167 10.91 19.38 -0.03
CA ASP A 167 11.50 18.40 0.88
C ASP A 167 10.63 18.12 2.10
N VAL A 168 10.02 19.16 2.66
CA VAL A 168 9.10 19.01 3.79
C VAL A 168 7.79 18.38 3.34
N LEU A 169 7.21 18.82 2.21
CA LEU A 169 5.98 18.24 1.66
C LEU A 169 6.15 16.75 1.37
N ASN A 170 7.29 16.33 0.84
CA ASN A 170 7.57 14.91 0.56
C ASN A 170 7.50 14.04 1.82
N ARG A 171 7.71 14.60 3.02
CA ARG A 171 7.57 13.86 4.28
C ARG A 171 6.13 13.46 4.58
N LEU A 172 5.12 14.21 4.06
CA LEU A 172 3.71 13.81 4.16
C LEU A 172 3.47 12.41 3.57
N ALA A 173 4.24 12.04 2.56
CA ALA A 173 4.12 10.72 1.95
C ALA A 173 4.41 9.57 2.91
N TYR A 174 5.16 9.81 3.99
CA TYR A 174 5.62 8.77 4.92
C TYR A 174 4.99 8.87 6.30
N ILE A 175 3.96 9.68 6.49
CA ILE A 175 3.26 9.77 7.77
C ILE A 175 1.83 9.26 7.67
N LYS A 176 1.33 8.77 8.79
CA LYS A 176 -0.03 8.28 8.97
C LYS A 176 -0.45 8.50 10.43
N PRO A 177 -1.71 8.79 10.74
CA PRO A 177 -2.13 8.84 12.13
C PRO A 177 -1.97 7.47 12.78
N LEU A 178 -1.61 7.43 14.06
CA LEU A 178 -1.51 6.18 14.83
C LEU A 178 -2.85 5.45 14.84
N ARG A 179 -3.94 6.20 14.90
CA ARG A 179 -5.33 5.70 14.92
C ARG A 179 -6.21 6.64 14.12
N GLY A 180 -7.29 6.10 13.56
CA GLY A 180 -8.25 6.90 12.82
C GLY A 180 -9.44 6.09 12.33
N ILE A 181 -10.31 6.75 11.59
CA ILE A 181 -11.52 6.15 11.02
C ILE A 181 -11.18 5.52 9.68
N MET A 182 -11.61 4.28 9.51
CA MET A 182 -11.58 3.58 8.24
C MET A 182 -12.99 3.25 7.78
N LYS A 183 -13.27 3.48 6.50
CA LYS A 183 -14.56 3.19 5.88
C LYS A 183 -14.56 1.78 5.30
N ARG A 184 -15.60 1.01 5.63
CA ARG A 184 -15.80 -0.34 5.12
C ARG A 184 -17.19 -0.46 4.50
N ARG A 185 -17.25 -0.92 3.25
CA ARG A 185 -18.49 -1.26 2.60
C ARG A 185 -18.97 -2.64 3.08
N ILE A 186 -20.22 -2.73 3.46
CA ILE A 186 -20.89 -3.97 3.87
C ILE A 186 -22.15 -4.19 3.04
N THR A 187 -22.62 -5.43 2.98
CA THR A 187 -23.94 -5.80 2.47
C THR A 187 -24.85 -6.07 3.65
N ARG A 188 -25.98 -5.39 3.72
CA ARG A 188 -26.99 -5.59 4.77
C ARG A 188 -27.81 -6.84 4.50
N SER A 189 -28.56 -7.28 5.51
CA SER A 189 -29.50 -8.41 5.43
C SER A 189 -30.57 -8.27 4.34
N ASP A 190 -30.96 -7.03 4.01
CA ASP A 190 -31.87 -6.68 2.92
C ASP A 190 -31.19 -6.59 1.55
N SER A 191 -29.93 -7.00 1.42
CA SER A 191 -29.09 -6.91 0.22
C SER A 191 -28.70 -5.49 -0.19
N SER A 192 -29.05 -4.47 0.57
CA SER A 192 -28.55 -3.11 0.34
C SER A 192 -27.07 -2.97 0.73
N SER A 193 -26.39 -1.98 0.17
CA SER A 193 -25.01 -1.66 0.56
C SER A 193 -24.98 -0.49 1.53
N ALA A 194 -24.19 -0.61 2.56
CA ALA A 194 -23.91 0.48 3.49
C ALA A 194 -22.38 0.66 3.66
N THR A 195 -21.98 1.85 4.05
CA THR A 195 -20.58 2.12 4.43
C THR A 195 -20.54 2.41 5.91
N VAL A 196 -19.88 1.52 6.66
CA VAL A 196 -19.66 1.68 8.09
C VAL A 196 -18.31 2.34 8.34
N GLU A 197 -18.25 3.16 9.39
CA GLU A 197 -17.03 3.76 9.88
C GLU A 197 -16.53 2.96 11.09
N ILE A 198 -15.24 2.58 11.06
CA ILE A 198 -14.61 1.75 12.08
C ILE A 198 -13.36 2.48 12.56
N TYR A 199 -13.26 2.67 13.87
CA TYR A 199 -12.06 3.22 14.48
C TYR A 199 -10.96 2.14 14.52
N LYS A 200 -9.85 2.41 13.86
CA LYS A 200 -8.77 1.44 13.65
C LYS A 200 -7.45 1.95 14.21
N ASN A 201 -6.66 1.04 14.73
CA ASN A 201 -5.26 1.25 15.04
C ASN A 201 -4.43 1.00 13.75
N PHE A 202 -4.02 2.06 13.05
CA PHE A 202 -3.27 1.94 11.80
C PHE A 202 -1.86 1.40 12.00
N HIS A 203 -1.29 1.55 13.19
CA HIS A 203 0.03 1.00 13.50
C HIS A 203 0.11 -0.53 13.33
N ASP A 204 -1.02 -1.24 13.50
CA ASP A 204 -1.08 -2.70 13.31
C ASP A 204 -0.86 -3.14 11.85
N GLU A 205 -0.98 -2.22 10.90
CA GLU A 205 -0.71 -2.49 9.49
C GLU A 205 0.78 -2.59 9.19
N ARG A 206 1.63 -1.96 10.01
CA ARG A 206 3.08 -1.86 9.81
C ARG A 206 3.39 -1.51 8.35
N GLU A 207 2.75 -0.44 7.86
CA GLU A 207 2.80 -0.05 6.47
C GLU A 207 4.21 0.37 6.04
N TRP A 208 4.61 -0.08 4.86
CA TRP A 208 5.76 0.40 4.12
C TRP A 208 5.28 1.05 2.83
N ARG A 209 5.95 2.09 2.38
CA ARG A 209 5.59 2.81 1.16
C ARG A 209 6.73 2.88 0.19
N TYR A 210 6.40 2.65 -1.07
CA TYR A 210 7.16 3.11 -2.20
C TYR A 210 6.62 4.47 -2.63
N VAL A 211 7.48 5.48 -2.67
CA VAL A 211 7.20 6.80 -3.25
C VAL A 211 8.26 7.02 -4.32
N PRO A 212 7.89 7.35 -5.56
CA PRO A 212 8.87 7.57 -6.61
C PRO A 212 9.86 8.68 -6.24
N ASN A 213 11.10 8.55 -6.71
CA ASN A 213 12.16 9.51 -6.46
C ASN A 213 11.82 10.90 -7.05
N ALA A 214 12.14 11.96 -6.32
CA ALA A 214 11.85 13.33 -6.68
C ALA A 214 12.48 13.74 -8.04
N ASP A 215 13.71 13.30 -8.34
CA ASP A 215 14.38 13.61 -9.61
C ASP A 215 13.65 12.97 -10.80
N ILE A 216 13.14 11.74 -10.61
CA ILE A 216 12.35 11.05 -11.64
C ILE A 216 11.01 11.76 -11.85
N LEU A 217 10.35 12.17 -10.76
CA LEU A 217 9.09 12.92 -10.82
C LEU A 217 9.30 14.24 -11.58
N ALA A 218 10.33 15.01 -11.24
CA ALA A 218 10.66 16.25 -11.91
C ALA A 218 10.95 16.04 -13.42
N SER A 219 11.70 14.98 -13.77
CA SER A 219 12.01 14.64 -15.17
C SER A 219 10.77 14.30 -16.01
N LEU A 220 9.68 13.91 -15.36
CA LEU A 220 8.41 13.54 -15.98
C LEU A 220 7.31 14.59 -15.78
N ASN A 221 7.66 15.73 -15.21
CA ASN A 221 6.74 16.82 -14.85
C ASN A 221 5.53 16.29 -14.04
N THR A 222 5.83 15.49 -13.03
CA THR A 222 4.85 14.81 -12.17
C THR A 222 5.10 15.22 -10.72
N GLU A 223 4.03 15.52 -9.99
CA GLU A 223 4.11 15.89 -8.58
C GLU A 223 4.01 14.64 -7.68
N SER A 224 4.73 14.64 -6.55
CA SER A 224 4.59 13.59 -5.54
C SER A 224 3.29 13.71 -4.75
N ILE A 225 2.80 14.94 -4.56
CA ILE A 225 1.64 15.27 -3.73
C ILE A 225 0.76 16.29 -4.44
N ILE A 226 -0.54 16.02 -4.46
CA ILE A 226 -1.57 16.93 -4.94
C ILE A 226 -2.42 17.33 -3.73
N ALA A 227 -2.37 18.60 -3.32
CA ALA A 227 -3.18 19.16 -2.24
C ALA A 227 -4.24 20.15 -2.75
N ASN A 228 -4.27 20.44 -4.04
CA ASN A 228 -5.24 21.36 -4.63
C ASN A 228 -6.64 20.71 -4.68
N PRO A 229 -7.66 21.24 -3.98
CA PRO A 229 -9.00 20.63 -3.92
C PRO A 229 -9.73 20.62 -5.28
N ARG A 230 -9.31 21.44 -6.25
CA ARG A 230 -9.86 21.41 -7.62
C ARG A 230 -9.27 20.26 -8.44
N VAL A 231 -8.11 19.73 -8.05
CA VAL A 231 -7.40 18.66 -8.75
C VAL A 231 -7.62 17.31 -8.07
N LEU A 232 -7.77 17.28 -6.74
CA LEU A 232 -7.98 16.06 -5.95
C LEU A 232 -9.06 15.11 -6.52
N PRO A 233 -10.23 15.58 -7.01
CA PRO A 233 -11.24 14.69 -7.60
C PRO A 233 -10.76 13.93 -8.82
N PHE A 234 -9.72 14.41 -9.51
CA PHE A 234 -9.14 13.81 -10.71
C PHE A 234 -7.93 12.89 -10.42
N ALA A 235 -7.56 12.70 -9.16
CA ALA A 235 -6.40 11.89 -8.77
C ALA A 235 -6.40 10.48 -9.38
N ASN A 236 -7.59 9.89 -9.56
CA ASN A 236 -7.75 8.57 -10.17
C ASN A 236 -7.51 8.57 -11.68
N GLU A 237 -8.00 9.58 -12.38
CA GLU A 237 -7.77 9.79 -13.82
C GLU A 237 -6.31 10.09 -14.11
N ILE A 238 -5.69 10.96 -13.31
CA ILE A 238 -4.25 11.24 -13.40
C ILE A 238 -3.46 9.94 -13.21
N SER A 239 -3.83 9.13 -12.21
CA SER A 239 -3.17 7.83 -11.95
C SER A 239 -3.28 6.87 -13.12
N LYS A 240 -4.39 6.85 -13.87
CA LYS A 240 -4.53 6.04 -15.09
C LYS A 240 -3.55 6.50 -16.17
N GLY A 241 -3.28 7.79 -16.27
CA GLY A 241 -2.28 8.34 -17.19
C GLY A 241 -0.88 7.77 -16.93
N LEU A 242 -0.55 7.49 -15.68
CA LEU A 242 0.76 6.94 -15.27
C LEU A 242 0.95 5.46 -15.66
N GLU A 243 -0.08 4.80 -16.21
CA GLU A 243 0.01 3.43 -16.73
C GLU A 243 0.64 3.34 -18.12
N GLN A 244 0.94 4.47 -18.76
CA GLN A 244 1.61 4.54 -20.07
C GLN A 244 3.12 4.27 -19.92
N GLU A 245 3.72 3.61 -20.92
CA GLU A 245 5.16 3.27 -20.92
C GLU A 245 6.09 4.49 -20.81
N SER A 246 5.63 5.67 -21.20
CA SER A 246 6.37 6.93 -21.00
C SER A 246 6.67 7.22 -19.53
N TYR A 247 5.88 6.67 -18.60
CA TYR A 247 6.03 6.78 -17.15
C TYR A 247 6.72 5.56 -16.51
N ARG A 248 7.28 4.66 -17.31
CA ARG A 248 7.89 3.41 -16.83
C ARG A 248 8.90 3.64 -15.69
N LYS A 249 9.64 4.74 -15.72
CA LYS A 249 10.62 5.09 -14.69
C LYS A 249 10.03 5.29 -13.28
N LEU A 250 8.71 5.56 -13.18
CA LEU A 250 8.01 5.68 -11.90
C LEU A 250 7.60 4.32 -11.32
N TRP A 251 7.59 3.27 -12.15
CA TRP A 251 7.06 1.99 -11.74
C TRP A 251 8.05 1.24 -10.84
N LEU A 252 7.55 0.51 -9.88
CA LEU A 252 8.34 -0.34 -9.00
C LEU A 252 8.55 -1.70 -9.67
N ASP A 253 9.66 -1.85 -10.34
CA ASP A 253 10.03 -3.07 -11.07
C ASP A 253 10.51 -4.18 -10.13
N PHE A 254 10.25 -5.42 -10.54
CA PHE A 254 10.74 -6.63 -9.88
C PHE A 254 11.02 -7.75 -10.88
N SER A 255 11.83 -8.73 -10.49
CA SER A 255 11.93 -10.02 -11.17
C SER A 255 10.96 -11.03 -10.56
N TYR A 256 10.62 -12.12 -11.26
CA TYR A 256 9.77 -13.17 -10.68
C TYR A 256 10.45 -13.89 -9.50
N ASP A 257 11.77 -13.85 -9.42
CA ASP A 257 12.52 -14.40 -8.30
C ASP A 257 12.32 -13.59 -7.02
N ASP A 258 12.11 -12.28 -7.14
CA ASP A 258 11.79 -11.40 -6.01
C ASP A 258 10.45 -11.73 -5.34
N ILE A 259 9.51 -12.35 -6.08
CA ILE A 259 8.21 -12.75 -5.55
C ILE A 259 8.40 -13.89 -4.56
N ARG A 260 7.92 -13.70 -3.33
CA ARG A 260 7.92 -14.70 -2.28
C ARG A 260 6.63 -15.52 -2.26
N TYR A 261 5.48 -14.84 -2.36
CA TYR A 261 4.15 -15.45 -2.39
C TYR A 261 3.21 -14.70 -3.34
N ILE A 262 2.26 -15.43 -3.89
CA ILE A 262 1.10 -14.89 -4.60
C ILE A 262 -0.13 -15.40 -3.86
N ILE A 263 -0.96 -14.51 -3.30
CA ILE A 263 -2.17 -14.89 -2.58
C ILE A 263 -3.37 -14.69 -3.49
N VAL A 264 -4.25 -15.69 -3.49
CA VAL A 264 -5.53 -15.68 -4.23
C VAL A 264 -6.66 -16.16 -3.32
N PRO A 265 -7.92 -15.70 -3.51
CA PRO A 265 -9.02 -16.00 -2.59
C PRO A 265 -9.41 -17.46 -2.56
N ASN A 266 -9.42 -18.15 -3.70
CA ASN A 266 -9.96 -19.50 -3.85
C ASN A 266 -9.30 -20.27 -4.99
N ILE A 267 -9.68 -21.56 -5.16
CA ILE A 267 -9.11 -22.46 -6.16
C ILE A 267 -9.36 -21.99 -7.60
N HIS A 268 -10.49 -21.34 -7.89
CA HIS A 268 -10.79 -20.84 -9.24
C HIS A 268 -9.84 -19.70 -9.62
N ALA A 269 -9.58 -18.79 -8.70
CA ALA A 269 -8.59 -17.73 -8.88
C ALA A 269 -7.17 -18.30 -9.04
N ARG A 270 -6.81 -19.36 -8.28
CA ARG A 270 -5.53 -20.07 -8.45
C ARG A 270 -5.37 -20.62 -9.87
N ILE A 271 -6.38 -21.30 -10.40
CA ILE A 271 -6.35 -21.87 -11.76
C ILE A 271 -6.18 -20.75 -12.80
N SER A 272 -6.86 -19.61 -12.60
CA SER A 272 -6.75 -18.46 -13.49
C SER A 272 -5.34 -17.86 -13.48
N ILE A 273 -4.74 -17.68 -12.28
CA ILE A 273 -3.36 -17.15 -12.18
C ILE A 273 -2.33 -18.14 -12.72
N ILE A 274 -2.52 -19.44 -12.54
CA ILE A 274 -1.68 -20.47 -13.21
C ILE A 274 -1.70 -20.25 -14.71
N LYS A 275 -2.89 -20.06 -15.31
CA LYS A 275 -3.01 -19.77 -16.74
C LYS A 275 -2.27 -18.47 -17.12
N THR A 276 -2.47 -17.40 -16.36
CA THR A 276 -1.73 -16.14 -16.58
C THR A 276 -0.22 -16.38 -16.60
N ILE A 277 0.33 -17.12 -15.63
CA ILE A 277 1.77 -17.40 -15.53
C ILE A 277 2.23 -18.27 -16.73
N THR A 278 1.45 -19.27 -17.11
CA THR A 278 1.75 -20.14 -18.25
C THR A 278 1.83 -19.33 -19.55
N ASP A 279 0.93 -18.36 -19.72
CA ASP A 279 0.82 -17.50 -20.90
C ASP A 279 1.83 -16.33 -20.91
N LEU A 280 2.66 -16.16 -19.85
CA LEU A 280 3.69 -15.13 -19.85
C LEU A 280 4.72 -15.35 -20.96
N PRO A 281 5.13 -14.28 -21.67
CA PRO A 281 6.17 -14.38 -22.69
C PRO A 281 7.49 -14.89 -22.10
N ASP A 282 8.18 -15.72 -22.84
CA ASP A 282 9.47 -16.29 -22.41
C ASP A 282 10.52 -15.21 -22.15
N SER A 283 10.47 -14.10 -22.89
CA SER A 283 11.33 -12.93 -22.69
C SER A 283 11.18 -12.25 -21.32
N CYS A 284 10.15 -12.61 -20.55
CA CYS A 284 9.95 -12.09 -19.19
C CYS A 284 10.82 -12.82 -18.13
N PHE A 285 11.46 -13.94 -18.49
CA PHE A 285 12.26 -14.74 -17.59
C PHE A 285 13.76 -14.51 -17.82
N GLU A 286 14.54 -14.49 -16.75
CA GLU A 286 15.95 -14.13 -16.82
C GLU A 286 16.80 -15.27 -17.36
N ASN A 287 16.55 -16.50 -16.92
CA ASN A 287 17.24 -17.69 -17.43
C ASN A 287 16.47 -18.31 -18.58
N GLN A 288 16.97 -18.08 -19.80
CA GLN A 288 16.34 -18.59 -21.04
C GLN A 288 16.53 -20.11 -21.22
N ASP A 289 17.44 -20.74 -20.49
CA ASP A 289 17.73 -22.17 -20.64
C ASP A 289 16.70 -23.08 -19.98
N ASP A 290 15.94 -22.56 -18.99
CA ASP A 290 14.93 -23.35 -18.25
C ASP A 290 13.68 -22.55 -17.88
N ILE A 291 13.02 -21.99 -18.86
CA ILE A 291 11.78 -21.21 -18.69
C ILE A 291 10.64 -22.04 -18.08
N PRO A 292 10.40 -23.33 -18.49
CA PRO A 292 9.36 -24.14 -17.87
C PRO A 292 9.56 -24.31 -16.36
N MET A 293 10.79 -24.48 -15.89
CA MET A 293 11.08 -24.60 -14.47
C MET A 293 10.81 -23.28 -13.74
N GLN A 294 11.22 -22.13 -14.30
CA GLN A 294 10.96 -20.83 -13.71
C GLN A 294 9.46 -20.53 -13.60
N LYS A 295 8.66 -20.88 -14.64
CA LYS A 295 7.19 -20.79 -14.57
C LYS A 295 6.64 -21.71 -13.47
N ASN A 296 7.13 -22.94 -13.34
CA ASN A 296 6.70 -23.85 -12.29
C ASN A 296 7.07 -23.36 -10.89
N ILE A 297 8.26 -22.79 -10.71
CA ILE A 297 8.67 -22.15 -9.45
C ILE A 297 7.73 -20.99 -9.11
N LEU A 298 7.39 -20.14 -10.08
CA LEU A 298 6.45 -19.04 -9.85
C LEU A 298 5.05 -19.54 -9.50
N ILE A 299 4.56 -20.60 -10.16
CA ILE A 299 3.28 -21.26 -9.85
C ILE A 299 3.29 -21.84 -8.43
N SER A 300 4.39 -22.42 -7.99
CA SER A 300 4.52 -23.00 -6.64
C SER A 300 4.41 -21.96 -5.51
N LYS A 301 4.60 -20.68 -5.81
CA LYS A 301 4.45 -19.57 -4.85
C LYS A 301 2.98 -19.16 -4.61
N ILE A 302 2.00 -19.78 -5.31
CA ILE A 302 0.58 -19.42 -5.20
C ILE A 302 -0.02 -20.10 -3.97
N LEU A 303 -0.60 -19.30 -3.09
CA LEU A 303 -1.29 -19.70 -1.87
C LEU A 303 -2.77 -19.32 -1.96
N VAL A 304 -3.64 -20.24 -1.53
CA VAL A 304 -5.09 -20.07 -1.55
C VAL A 304 -5.57 -19.62 -0.17
N LEU A 305 -6.12 -18.43 -0.07
CA LEU A 305 -6.56 -17.86 1.20
C LEU A 305 -7.63 -18.70 1.90
N ALA A 306 -8.58 -19.26 1.14
CA ALA A 306 -9.62 -20.13 1.67
C ALA A 306 -9.07 -21.42 2.29
N GLU A 307 -7.93 -21.91 1.85
CA GLU A 307 -7.22 -23.07 2.42
C GLU A 307 -6.48 -22.65 3.69
N ILE A 308 -5.73 -21.56 3.64
CA ILE A 308 -5.00 -21.01 4.80
C ILE A 308 -5.93 -20.76 5.99
N ARG A 309 -7.14 -20.20 5.75
CA ARG A 309 -8.14 -19.93 6.80
C ARG A 309 -8.70 -21.19 7.49
N LYS A 310 -8.54 -22.37 6.90
CA LYS A 310 -9.01 -23.64 7.49
C LYS A 310 -7.97 -24.26 8.41
N ASP A 311 -6.70 -23.96 8.18
CA ASP A 311 -5.59 -24.58 8.87
C ASP A 311 -5.07 -23.74 10.05
N TRP A 312 -5.57 -22.49 10.20
CA TRP A 312 -5.08 -21.52 11.21
C TRP A 312 -6.21 -20.83 11.97
#